data_61e875c77ed4bc30efdd0b541f6a978d
#
_entry.id   61e875c77ed4bc30efdd0b541f6a978d
#
_cell.length_a   1.000
_cell.length_b   1.000
_cell.length_c   1.000
_cell.angle_alpha   90.00
_cell.angle_beta   90.00
_cell.angle_gamma   90.00
#
_symmetry.space_group_name_H-M   'P 1'
#
loop_
_entity.id
_entity.type
_entity.pdbx_description
1 polymer ?
#
loop_
_entity_poly.entity_id
_entity_poly.type
_entity_poly.pdbx_seq_one_letter_code
_entity_poly.pdbx_strand_id
1 'polypeptide(L)'
;MRFTLGSFAALAMLLSIGPASAAMVYEFTTQTGIVYAEHDGTKLAADLYHPKGLAKAPVLVAIHGGGFQFGSRAGYTYWGAFLARSGYAVFSIDYRLGKPGMYPAAIYDAKAAVQFLRAKAAEFDIDPDRIGLMGDSAGAYLAAMLALAGDQFTSAYRDDANVATPANVKAVVGFYGAYDLVAQWHHDLQASPRNVYVEKFLGAAPMENRRVYFDASPISYATVDHNKVRFLLIHGTNDDVVDPESQSGAFLTALTQAGFFARRIIIPGAGHFWASDPFESEPHSYSATAVPRLMRFLDSSL
;
A
#
# COMPACT_ATOMS: atom_id res chain seq x y z
N MET A 1 -65.58 15.32 -36.05
CA MET A 1 -64.48 14.55 -35.39
C MET A 1 -63.22 15.40 -35.46
N ARG A 2 -62.89 16.11 -34.39
CA ARG A 2 -61.71 16.99 -34.31
C ARG A 2 -60.64 16.29 -33.48
N PHE A 3 -59.51 15.98 -34.08
CA PHE A 3 -58.34 15.43 -33.38
C PHE A 3 -57.50 16.62 -32.89
N THR A 4 -57.29 16.67 -31.56
CA THR A 4 -56.36 17.58 -30.93
C THR A 4 -54.98 16.93 -30.82
N LEU A 5 -53.96 17.54 -31.45
CA LEU A 5 -52.56 17.19 -31.25
C LEU A 5 -52.10 17.68 -29.88
N GLY A 6 -51.64 16.74 -29.04
CA GLY A 6 -50.94 17.03 -27.81
C GLY A 6 -49.45 17.27 -28.06
N SER A 7 -48.96 18.45 -27.68
CA SER A 7 -47.55 18.80 -27.74
C SER A 7 -46.80 18.14 -26.59
N PHE A 8 -45.84 17.28 -26.87
CA PHE A 8 -44.87 16.77 -25.94
C PHE A 8 -43.72 17.78 -25.81
N ALA A 9 -43.62 18.44 -24.66
CA ALA A 9 -42.47 19.25 -24.31
C ALA A 9 -41.34 18.31 -23.77
N ALA A 10 -40.27 18.18 -24.51
CA ALA A 10 -39.07 17.49 -24.06
C ALA A 10 -38.29 18.41 -23.10
N LEU A 11 -38.23 18.04 -21.81
CA LEU A 11 -37.41 18.71 -20.80
C LEU A 11 -35.95 18.26 -20.98
N ALA A 12 -35.14 19.10 -21.61
CA ALA A 12 -33.70 18.89 -21.71
C ALA A 12 -33.07 19.19 -20.34
N MET A 13 -32.65 18.14 -19.63
CA MET A 13 -31.87 18.27 -18.41
C MET A 13 -30.42 18.63 -18.81
N LEU A 14 -30.06 19.89 -18.71
CA LEU A 14 -28.71 20.40 -18.81
C LEU A 14 -27.94 19.93 -17.56
N LEU A 15 -27.18 18.84 -17.71
CA LEU A 15 -26.13 18.47 -16.75
C LEU A 15 -25.05 19.56 -16.82
N SER A 16 -25.05 20.46 -15.84
CA SER A 16 -23.94 21.38 -15.61
C SER A 16 -22.73 20.56 -15.18
N ILE A 17 -21.81 20.29 -16.11
CA ILE A 17 -20.45 19.85 -15.79
C ILE A 17 -19.78 21.07 -15.17
N GLY A 18 -19.74 21.10 -13.83
CA GLY A 18 -18.94 22.09 -13.13
C GLY A 18 -17.47 21.98 -13.58
N PRO A 19 -16.70 23.09 -13.55
CA PRO A 19 -15.31 23.05 -13.94
C PRO A 19 -14.59 22.04 -13.05
N ALA A 20 -13.88 21.08 -13.70
CA ALA A 20 -12.93 20.21 -13.00
C ALA A 20 -11.95 21.15 -12.28
N SER A 21 -11.97 21.14 -10.95
CA SER A 21 -10.98 21.84 -10.14
C SER A 21 -9.61 21.38 -10.65
N ALA A 22 -8.83 22.30 -11.23
CA ALA A 22 -7.46 22.03 -11.58
C ALA A 22 -6.77 21.62 -10.28
N ALA A 23 -6.31 20.36 -10.19
CA ALA A 23 -5.58 19.87 -9.03
C ALA A 23 -4.40 20.83 -8.79
N MET A 24 -4.32 21.39 -7.57
CA MET A 24 -3.18 22.24 -7.23
C MET A 24 -1.92 21.40 -7.32
N VAL A 25 -0.99 21.83 -8.15
CA VAL A 25 0.31 21.16 -8.30
C VAL A 25 1.28 21.84 -7.35
N TYR A 26 1.65 21.14 -6.28
CA TYR A 26 2.65 21.64 -5.33
C TYR A 26 4.07 21.46 -5.89
N GLU A 27 4.95 22.41 -5.62
CA GLU A 27 6.37 22.11 -5.56
C GLU A 27 6.60 21.19 -4.35
N PHE A 28 7.68 20.41 -4.37
CA PHE A 28 8.01 19.55 -3.25
C PHE A 28 9.50 19.61 -2.88
N THR A 29 9.80 19.16 -1.69
CA THR A 29 11.16 18.93 -1.20
C THR A 29 11.38 17.44 -1.00
N THR A 30 12.64 17.02 -1.09
CA THR A 30 13.05 15.66 -0.71
C THR A 30 14.10 15.73 0.37
N GLN A 31 13.87 15.02 1.47
CA GLN A 31 14.85 14.81 2.53
C GLN A 31 15.21 13.32 2.52
N THR A 32 16.48 13.01 2.28
CA THR A 32 16.95 11.63 2.09
C THR A 32 17.71 11.10 3.31
N GLY A 33 17.67 9.79 3.54
CA GLY A 33 18.47 9.12 4.55
C GLY A 33 18.05 9.40 5.98
N ILE A 34 16.77 9.69 6.23
CA ILE A 34 16.23 9.88 7.60
C ILE A 34 16.26 8.53 8.31
N VAL A 35 17.10 8.37 9.32
CA VAL A 35 17.13 7.15 10.13
C VAL A 35 15.92 7.16 11.07
N TYR A 36 15.02 6.20 10.93
CA TYR A 36 13.79 6.10 11.70
C TYR A 36 13.84 5.06 12.83
N ALA A 37 14.73 4.06 12.72
CA ALA A 37 15.00 3.06 13.75
C ALA A 37 16.37 2.41 13.53
N GLU A 38 16.84 1.66 14.53
CA GLU A 38 18.00 0.77 14.41
C GLU A 38 17.64 -0.57 15.06
N HIS A 39 17.55 -1.62 14.25
CA HIS A 39 17.19 -2.96 14.68
C HIS A 39 18.33 -3.95 14.42
N ASP A 40 18.76 -4.67 15.45
CA ASP A 40 19.84 -5.65 15.38
C ASP A 40 21.12 -5.10 14.70
N GLY A 41 21.47 -3.83 15.01
CA GLY A 41 22.61 -3.14 14.43
C GLY A 41 22.42 -2.65 12.99
N THR A 42 21.22 -2.83 12.41
CA THR A 42 20.86 -2.31 11.09
C THR A 42 20.14 -0.98 11.22
N LYS A 43 20.73 0.09 10.68
CA LYS A 43 20.06 1.39 10.58
C LYS A 43 19.03 1.35 9.47
N LEU A 44 17.78 1.66 9.81
CA LEU A 44 16.64 1.68 8.92
C LEU A 44 16.39 3.13 8.50
N ALA A 45 16.47 3.40 7.21
CA ALA A 45 16.39 4.75 6.67
C ALA A 45 15.16 4.94 5.77
N ALA A 46 14.76 6.21 5.64
CA ALA A 46 13.67 6.62 4.75
C ALA A 46 14.03 7.88 3.98
N ASP A 47 13.29 8.10 2.88
CA ASP A 47 13.30 9.35 2.14
C ASP A 47 11.91 9.98 2.22
N LEU A 48 11.84 11.26 2.60
CA LEU A 48 10.61 12.03 2.72
C LEU A 48 10.45 12.97 1.52
N TYR A 49 9.39 12.78 0.77
CA TYR A 49 8.91 13.71 -0.26
C TYR A 49 7.78 14.53 0.36
N HIS A 50 7.90 15.85 0.42
CA HIS A 50 6.94 16.70 1.12
C HIS A 50 6.47 17.87 0.24
N PRO A 51 5.14 18.11 0.10
CA PRO A 51 4.60 19.27 -0.61
C PRO A 51 5.03 20.57 0.04
N LYS A 52 5.62 21.51 -0.72
CA LYS A 52 6.01 22.83 -0.19
C LYS A 52 4.78 23.68 0.12
N GLY A 53 4.78 24.28 1.31
CA GLY A 53 3.75 25.24 1.71
C GLY A 53 2.40 24.61 2.12
N LEU A 54 2.32 23.28 2.17
CA LEU A 54 1.16 22.57 2.70
C LEU A 54 1.42 22.17 4.15
N ALA A 55 0.75 22.82 5.09
CA ALA A 55 0.81 22.48 6.50
C ALA A 55 0.00 21.22 6.79
N LYS A 56 0.50 20.38 7.70
CA LYS A 56 -0.16 19.13 8.12
C LYS A 56 -0.57 18.26 6.93
N ALA A 57 0.36 18.00 6.02
CA ALA A 57 0.12 17.15 4.87
C ALA A 57 -0.34 15.75 5.29
N PRO A 58 -1.34 15.13 4.62
CA PRO A 58 -1.58 13.70 4.75
C PRO A 58 -0.35 12.95 4.26
N VAL A 59 -0.05 11.78 4.84
CA VAL A 59 1.19 11.08 4.53
C VAL A 59 0.98 9.60 4.25
N LEU A 60 1.72 9.09 3.28
CA LEU A 60 1.80 7.67 2.95
C LEU A 60 3.19 7.14 3.33
N VAL A 61 3.24 6.10 4.15
CA VAL A 61 4.45 5.29 4.31
C VAL A 61 4.50 4.32 3.13
N ALA A 62 5.50 4.47 2.27
CA ALA A 62 5.69 3.67 1.07
C ALA A 62 6.70 2.55 1.32
N ILE A 63 6.31 1.30 1.05
CA ILE A 63 7.04 0.08 1.38
C ILE A 63 7.30 -0.68 0.08
N HIS A 64 8.57 -0.80 -0.30
CA HIS A 64 8.96 -1.42 -1.57
C HIS A 64 8.76 -2.94 -1.60
N GLY A 65 8.57 -3.48 -2.81
CA GLY A 65 8.56 -4.91 -3.09
C GLY A 65 9.96 -5.54 -3.13
N GLY A 66 10.07 -6.70 -3.76
CA GLY A 66 11.35 -7.41 -3.95
C GLY A 66 11.43 -8.75 -3.24
N GLY A 67 10.29 -9.44 -3.03
CA GLY A 67 10.23 -10.80 -2.48
C GLY A 67 10.91 -10.94 -1.12
N PHE A 68 10.95 -9.87 -0.32
CA PHE A 68 11.63 -9.78 0.97
C PHE A 68 13.16 -9.98 0.90
N GLN A 69 13.75 -10.00 -0.30
CA GLN A 69 15.17 -10.30 -0.51
C GLN A 69 15.96 -9.11 -1.04
N PHE A 70 15.34 -8.22 -1.78
CA PHE A 70 15.96 -7.08 -2.45
C PHE A 70 15.00 -5.89 -2.55
N GLY A 71 15.48 -4.78 -3.10
CA GLY A 71 14.76 -3.52 -3.19
C GLY A 71 15.30 -2.48 -2.21
N SER A 72 14.77 -1.29 -2.32
CA SER A 72 15.07 -0.17 -1.41
C SER A 72 14.01 0.91 -1.53
N ARG A 73 14.04 1.90 -0.62
CA ARG A 73 13.21 3.10 -0.64
C ARG A 73 13.24 3.87 -1.96
N ALA A 74 14.30 3.71 -2.77
CA ALA A 74 14.39 4.34 -4.10
C ALA A 74 13.32 3.84 -5.09
N GLY A 75 12.72 2.67 -4.87
CA GLY A 75 11.63 2.15 -5.70
C GLY A 75 10.39 3.06 -5.76
N TYR A 76 10.23 3.94 -4.77
CA TYR A 76 9.11 4.89 -4.73
C TYR A 76 9.45 6.31 -5.16
N THR A 77 10.59 6.55 -5.80
CA THR A 77 11.00 7.90 -6.23
C THR A 77 9.96 8.58 -7.12
N TYR A 78 9.39 7.87 -8.09
CA TYR A 78 8.39 8.43 -9.01
C TYR A 78 7.05 8.68 -8.33
N TRP A 79 6.54 7.73 -7.55
CA TRP A 79 5.32 7.90 -6.75
C TRP A 79 5.48 8.98 -5.70
N GLY A 80 6.66 9.05 -5.04
CA GLY A 80 6.98 10.07 -4.06
C GLY A 80 6.87 11.48 -4.65
N ALA A 81 7.51 11.70 -5.80
CA ALA A 81 7.44 12.97 -6.51
C ALA A 81 6.03 13.31 -7.01
N PHE A 82 5.32 12.33 -7.57
CA PHE A 82 3.95 12.51 -8.08
C PHE A 82 2.97 12.86 -6.95
N LEU A 83 2.97 12.08 -5.88
CA LEU A 83 2.05 12.27 -4.76
C LEU A 83 2.36 13.57 -3.99
N ALA A 84 3.65 13.93 -3.85
CA ALA A 84 4.02 15.19 -3.22
C ALA A 84 3.51 16.40 -4.03
N ARG A 85 3.60 16.36 -5.37
CA ARG A 85 2.97 17.39 -6.23
C ARG A 85 1.44 17.40 -6.10
N SER A 86 0.85 16.30 -5.73
CA SER A 86 -0.60 16.14 -5.54
C SER A 86 -1.10 16.45 -4.12
N GLY A 87 -0.20 16.91 -3.22
CA GLY A 87 -0.57 17.31 -1.85
C GLY A 87 -0.47 16.22 -0.79
N TYR A 88 0.21 15.11 -1.06
CA TYR A 88 0.47 14.02 -0.10
C TYR A 88 1.96 13.92 0.20
N ALA A 89 2.35 13.94 1.46
CA ALA A 89 3.71 13.56 1.80
C ALA A 89 3.90 12.04 1.59
N VAL A 90 5.12 11.63 1.21
CA VAL A 90 5.48 10.22 1.06
C VAL A 90 6.76 9.94 1.83
N PHE A 91 6.70 8.98 2.73
CA PHE A 91 7.83 8.49 3.52
C PHE A 91 8.19 7.10 3.03
N SER A 92 9.12 7.04 2.07
CA SER A 92 9.56 5.78 1.46
C SER A 92 10.64 5.15 2.33
N ILE A 93 10.44 3.91 2.77
CA ILE A 93 11.28 3.25 3.77
C ILE A 93 12.11 2.11 3.20
N ASP A 94 13.31 1.92 3.77
CA ASP A 94 13.99 0.63 3.77
C ASP A 94 13.49 -0.21 4.94
N TYR A 95 13.54 -1.52 4.80
CA TYR A 95 13.31 -2.49 5.87
C TYR A 95 14.32 -3.62 5.72
N ARG A 96 14.55 -4.41 6.77
CA ARG A 96 15.50 -5.53 6.72
C ARG A 96 15.06 -6.57 5.70
N LEU A 97 16.01 -7.02 4.89
CA LEU A 97 15.83 -7.97 3.80
C LEU A 97 16.55 -9.27 4.07
N GLY A 98 16.15 -10.33 3.37
CA GLY A 98 16.76 -11.65 3.50
C GLY A 98 16.65 -12.22 4.90
N LYS A 99 17.71 -12.91 5.38
CA LYS A 99 17.69 -13.56 6.69
C LYS A 99 17.41 -12.61 7.88
N PRO A 100 17.96 -11.38 7.95
CA PRO A 100 17.60 -10.41 8.99
C PRO A 100 16.14 -9.91 8.93
N GLY A 101 15.52 -9.94 7.75
CA GLY A 101 14.15 -9.48 7.50
C GLY A 101 13.09 -10.58 7.50
N MET A 102 13.44 -11.82 7.89
CA MET A 102 12.47 -12.92 8.00
C MET A 102 11.32 -12.55 8.93
N TYR A 103 10.15 -13.13 8.66
CA TYR A 103 8.95 -12.94 9.50
C TYR A 103 9.24 -13.20 10.99
N PRO A 104 8.82 -12.31 11.89
CA PRO A 104 8.06 -11.05 11.66
C PRO A 104 8.92 -9.77 11.57
N ALA A 105 10.26 -9.87 11.42
CA ALA A 105 11.19 -8.75 11.56
C ALA A 105 10.87 -7.56 10.64
N ALA A 106 10.59 -7.81 9.35
CA ALA A 106 10.23 -6.73 8.41
C ALA A 106 8.93 -6.00 8.79
N ILE A 107 8.00 -6.67 9.51
CA ILE A 107 6.76 -6.02 10.01
C ILE A 107 7.10 -5.08 11.16
N TYR A 108 8.02 -5.45 12.05
CA TYR A 108 8.49 -4.54 13.11
C TYR A 108 9.14 -3.28 12.52
N ASP A 109 9.91 -3.42 11.45
CA ASP A 109 10.56 -2.30 10.79
C ASP A 109 9.52 -1.34 10.18
N ALA A 110 8.53 -1.86 9.46
CA ALA A 110 7.44 -1.06 8.92
C ALA A 110 6.61 -0.39 10.04
N LYS A 111 6.38 -1.09 11.16
CA LYS A 111 5.70 -0.54 12.33
C LYS A 111 6.47 0.62 12.95
N ALA A 112 7.78 0.46 13.14
CA ALA A 112 8.65 1.50 13.67
C ALA A 112 8.64 2.76 12.80
N ALA A 113 8.57 2.62 11.46
CA ALA A 113 8.46 3.75 10.55
C ALA A 113 7.17 4.57 10.77
N VAL A 114 6.02 3.92 10.95
CA VAL A 114 4.75 4.61 11.26
C VAL A 114 4.81 5.29 12.62
N GLN A 115 5.36 4.62 13.62
CA GLN A 115 5.51 5.14 14.98
C GLN A 115 6.43 6.37 15.01
N PHE A 116 7.59 6.29 14.34
CA PHE A 116 8.52 7.40 14.18
C PHE A 116 7.86 8.60 13.51
N LEU A 117 7.21 8.36 12.36
CA LEU A 117 6.58 9.42 11.58
C LEU A 117 5.48 10.14 12.38
N ARG A 118 4.64 9.39 13.12
CA ARG A 118 3.62 9.96 13.99
C ARG A 118 4.21 10.75 15.15
N ALA A 119 5.25 10.23 15.81
CA ALA A 119 5.92 10.94 16.90
C ALA A 119 6.61 12.23 16.43
N LYS A 120 7.06 12.27 15.17
CA LYS A 120 7.74 13.41 14.55
C LYS A 120 6.83 14.26 13.65
N ALA A 121 5.52 14.10 13.75
CA ALA A 121 4.55 14.75 12.86
C ALA A 121 4.71 16.27 12.79
N ALA A 122 4.98 16.93 13.93
CA ALA A 122 5.18 18.37 13.97
C ALA A 122 6.52 18.79 13.31
N GLU A 123 7.57 17.98 13.42
CA GLU A 123 8.88 18.23 12.82
C GLU A 123 8.80 18.15 11.28
N PHE A 124 8.02 17.21 10.75
CA PHE A 124 7.85 16.98 9.32
C PHE A 124 6.62 17.69 8.72
N ASP A 125 5.91 18.49 9.50
CA ASP A 125 4.69 19.21 9.08
C ASP A 125 3.65 18.30 8.39
N ILE A 126 3.45 17.10 8.98
CA ILE A 126 2.44 16.12 8.55
C ILE A 126 1.31 16.00 9.56
N ASP A 127 0.18 15.45 9.11
CA ASP A 127 -0.96 15.17 9.97
C ASP A 127 -0.84 13.76 10.59
N PRO A 128 -0.65 13.63 11.92
CA PRO A 128 -0.52 12.32 12.58
C PRO A 128 -1.79 11.46 12.51
N ASP A 129 -2.94 12.06 12.22
CA ASP A 129 -4.22 11.37 12.11
C ASP A 129 -4.57 10.96 10.67
N ARG A 130 -3.80 11.43 9.68
CA ARG A 130 -3.96 11.13 8.26
C ARG A 130 -2.75 10.37 7.71
N ILE A 131 -2.43 9.23 8.33
CA ILE A 131 -1.37 8.32 7.88
C ILE A 131 -2.00 7.13 7.15
N GLY A 132 -1.54 6.87 5.93
CA GLY A 132 -1.83 5.68 5.15
C GLY A 132 -0.58 4.88 4.84
N LEU A 133 -0.76 3.68 4.31
CA LEU A 133 0.32 2.82 3.81
C LEU A 133 0.15 2.62 2.30
N MET A 134 1.26 2.47 1.62
CA MET A 134 1.34 2.16 0.20
C MET A 134 2.45 1.13 0.00
N GLY A 135 2.21 0.10 -0.81
CA GLY A 135 3.25 -0.89 -1.05
C GLY A 135 3.00 -1.67 -2.33
N ASP A 136 4.05 -2.30 -2.85
CA ASP A 136 3.99 -3.18 -4.00
C ASP A 136 4.52 -4.58 -3.64
N SER A 137 3.91 -5.65 -4.19
CA SER A 137 4.34 -7.03 -3.98
C SER A 137 4.53 -7.36 -2.49
N ALA A 138 5.75 -7.73 -2.07
CA ALA A 138 6.11 -7.92 -0.66
C ALA A 138 5.83 -6.69 0.22
N GLY A 139 5.99 -5.47 -0.31
CA GLY A 139 5.64 -4.23 0.41
C GLY A 139 4.14 -4.06 0.61
N ALA A 140 3.31 -4.47 -0.35
CA ALA A 140 1.85 -4.48 -0.20
C ALA A 140 1.41 -5.50 0.87
N TYR A 141 2.08 -6.64 0.94
CA TYR A 141 1.93 -7.60 2.01
C TYR A 141 2.23 -6.97 3.37
N LEU A 142 3.41 -6.33 3.52
CA LEU A 142 3.83 -5.69 4.78
C LEU A 142 2.84 -4.59 5.20
N ALA A 143 2.38 -3.78 4.25
CA ALA A 143 1.36 -2.75 4.49
C ALA A 143 0.04 -3.35 5.00
N ALA A 144 -0.44 -4.43 4.39
CA ALA A 144 -1.67 -5.11 4.80
C ALA A 144 -1.53 -5.78 6.18
N MET A 145 -0.41 -6.48 6.43
CA MET A 145 -0.13 -7.09 7.74
C MET A 145 -0.06 -6.04 8.86
N LEU A 146 0.65 -4.95 8.64
CA LEU A 146 0.74 -3.88 9.64
C LEU A 146 -0.64 -3.26 9.92
N ALA A 147 -1.43 -3.00 8.88
CA ALA A 147 -2.74 -2.38 9.03
C ALA A 147 -3.78 -3.27 9.76
N LEU A 148 -3.70 -4.59 9.57
CA LEU A 148 -4.68 -5.55 10.10
C LEU A 148 -4.22 -6.21 11.40
N ALA A 149 -2.94 -6.49 11.54
CA ALA A 149 -2.40 -7.27 12.65
C ALA A 149 -1.33 -6.51 13.46
N GLY A 150 -1.08 -5.23 13.15
CA GLY A 150 -0.01 -4.44 13.76
C GLY A 150 -0.02 -4.41 15.29
N ASP A 151 -1.19 -4.48 15.90
CA ASP A 151 -1.34 -4.50 17.35
C ASP A 151 -0.92 -5.84 17.98
N GLN A 152 -0.94 -6.93 17.22
CA GLN A 152 -0.48 -8.25 17.69
C GLN A 152 1.05 -8.37 17.68
N PHE A 153 1.71 -7.57 16.85
CA PHE A 153 3.16 -7.46 16.83
C PHE A 153 3.62 -6.48 17.92
N THR A 154 3.57 -6.94 19.19
CA THR A 154 4.23 -6.21 20.28
C THR A 154 5.71 -6.13 19.96
N SER A 155 6.27 -4.91 19.94
CA SER A 155 7.64 -4.72 19.49
C SER A 155 8.63 -5.60 20.26
N ALA A 156 9.48 -6.33 19.52
CA ALA A 156 10.65 -6.98 20.07
C ALA A 156 11.70 -5.94 20.51
N TYR A 157 11.61 -4.71 20.00
CA TYR A 157 12.53 -3.60 20.24
C TYR A 157 11.91 -2.62 21.25
N ARG A 158 11.89 -3.03 22.53
CA ARG A 158 11.27 -2.25 23.62
C ARG A 158 11.98 -0.93 23.92
N ASP A 159 13.23 -0.83 23.49
CA ASP A 159 14.08 0.36 23.70
C ASP A 159 13.94 1.38 22.54
N ASP A 160 13.15 1.10 21.52
CA ASP A 160 12.84 2.08 20.49
C ASP A 160 12.16 3.31 21.11
N ALA A 161 12.70 4.49 20.81
CA ALA A 161 12.22 5.75 21.38
C ALA A 161 10.73 6.01 21.14
N ASN A 162 10.17 5.45 20.08
CA ASN A 162 8.77 5.66 19.65
C ASN A 162 7.88 4.43 19.85
N VAL A 163 8.33 3.38 20.52
CA VAL A 163 7.64 2.09 20.67
C VAL A 163 6.22 2.22 21.26
N ALA A 164 6.00 3.20 22.11
CA ALA A 164 4.68 3.46 22.72
C ALA A 164 3.73 4.27 21.83
N THR A 165 4.22 4.81 20.68
CA THR A 165 3.40 5.57 19.74
C THR A 165 2.49 4.61 18.96
N PRO A 166 1.19 4.92 18.79
CA PRO A 166 0.29 4.08 18.02
C PRO A 166 0.74 3.94 16.55
N ALA A 167 0.59 2.73 15.98
CA ALA A 167 0.93 2.45 14.57
C ALA A 167 -0.31 2.26 13.67
N ASN A 168 -1.50 2.58 14.16
CA ASN A 168 -2.74 2.49 13.38
C ASN A 168 -2.73 3.45 12.19
N VAL A 169 -3.35 3.02 11.09
CA VAL A 169 -3.43 3.78 9.83
C VAL A 169 -4.86 3.86 9.32
N LYS A 170 -5.14 4.80 8.41
CA LYS A 170 -6.48 5.03 7.85
C LYS A 170 -6.74 4.24 6.58
N ALA A 171 -5.70 4.06 5.76
CA ALA A 171 -5.83 3.48 4.42
C ALA A 171 -4.61 2.66 4.03
N VAL A 172 -4.84 1.67 3.17
CA VAL A 172 -3.80 0.87 2.52
C VAL A 172 -4.02 0.88 1.02
N VAL A 173 -2.98 1.19 0.25
CA VAL A 173 -2.90 1.00 -1.20
C VAL A 173 -1.91 -0.13 -1.47
N GLY A 174 -2.39 -1.24 -1.99
CA GLY A 174 -1.55 -2.38 -2.32
C GLY A 174 -1.51 -2.65 -3.82
N PHE A 175 -0.32 -2.59 -4.42
CA PHE A 175 -0.09 -2.99 -5.80
C PHE A 175 0.35 -4.46 -5.81
N TYR A 176 -0.38 -5.29 -6.54
CA TYR A 176 -0.10 -6.70 -6.78
C TYR A 176 0.50 -7.45 -5.57
N GLY A 177 -0.11 -7.28 -4.40
CA GLY A 177 0.36 -7.87 -3.14
C GLY A 177 -0.03 -9.32 -2.95
N ALA A 178 0.80 -10.04 -2.18
CA ALA A 178 0.50 -11.39 -1.71
C ALA A 178 -0.24 -11.30 -0.37
N TYR A 179 -1.49 -11.76 -0.31
CA TYR A 179 -2.35 -11.64 0.88
C TYR A 179 -2.71 -12.98 1.53
N ASP A 180 -2.52 -14.09 0.80
CA ASP A 180 -2.60 -15.47 1.29
C ASP A 180 -1.28 -16.17 1.00
N LEU A 181 -0.50 -16.42 2.03
CA LEU A 181 0.84 -17.01 1.86
C LEU A 181 0.83 -18.50 1.57
N VAL A 182 -0.27 -19.22 1.87
CA VAL A 182 -0.41 -20.61 1.42
C VAL A 182 -0.64 -20.65 -0.09
N ALA A 183 -1.54 -19.82 -0.60
CA ALA A 183 -1.79 -19.70 -2.04
C ALA A 183 -0.53 -19.23 -2.79
N GLN A 184 0.19 -18.24 -2.24
CA GLN A 184 1.44 -17.77 -2.83
C GLN A 184 2.51 -18.85 -2.83
N TRP A 185 2.64 -19.63 -1.76
CA TRP A 185 3.56 -20.74 -1.70
C TRP A 185 3.31 -21.80 -2.81
N HIS A 186 2.04 -22.14 -3.02
CA HIS A 186 1.66 -23.05 -4.11
C HIS A 186 2.03 -22.49 -5.48
N HIS A 187 1.80 -21.20 -5.69
CA HIS A 187 2.18 -20.52 -6.93
C HIS A 187 3.70 -20.51 -7.13
N ASP A 188 4.46 -20.10 -6.12
CA ASP A 188 5.92 -20.06 -6.14
C ASP A 188 6.52 -21.44 -6.46
N LEU A 189 5.96 -22.49 -5.84
CA LEU A 189 6.44 -23.87 -6.04
C LEU A 189 6.26 -24.35 -7.48
N GLN A 190 5.20 -23.89 -8.15
CA GLN A 190 4.94 -24.23 -9.56
C GLN A 190 5.80 -23.38 -10.52
N ALA A 191 5.86 -22.08 -10.26
CA ALA A 191 6.56 -21.14 -11.14
C ALA A 191 8.08 -21.21 -10.98
N SER A 192 8.58 -21.41 -9.75
CA SER A 192 10.01 -21.33 -9.43
C SER A 192 10.40 -22.24 -8.26
N PRO A 193 10.34 -23.58 -8.42
CA PRO A 193 10.47 -24.54 -7.30
C PRO A 193 11.82 -24.51 -6.57
N ARG A 194 12.84 -23.90 -7.17
CA ARG A 194 14.15 -23.70 -6.54
C ARG A 194 14.26 -22.40 -5.75
N ASN A 195 13.27 -21.52 -5.85
CA ASN A 195 13.30 -20.19 -5.26
C ASN A 195 11.92 -19.78 -4.73
N VAL A 196 11.40 -20.53 -3.74
CA VAL A 196 10.13 -20.27 -3.08
C VAL A 196 10.35 -19.10 -2.10
N TYR A 197 9.95 -17.90 -2.48
CA TYR A 197 10.18 -16.68 -1.70
C TYR A 197 9.48 -16.72 -0.34
N VAL A 198 8.28 -17.31 -0.29
CA VAL A 198 7.51 -17.42 0.95
C VAL A 198 8.20 -18.32 1.97
N GLU A 199 8.80 -19.46 1.56
CA GLU A 199 9.57 -20.30 2.48
C GLU A 199 10.79 -19.57 3.04
N LYS A 200 11.50 -18.82 2.20
CA LYS A 200 12.66 -18.04 2.65
C LYS A 200 12.27 -16.97 3.66
N PHE A 201 11.09 -16.37 3.47
CA PHE A 201 10.56 -15.34 4.36
C PHE A 201 10.05 -15.93 5.68
N LEU A 202 9.34 -17.05 5.64
CA LEU A 202 8.74 -17.70 6.83
C LEU A 202 9.69 -18.68 7.54
N GLY A 203 10.74 -19.15 6.85
CA GLY A 203 11.72 -20.09 7.38
C GLY A 203 11.27 -21.54 7.45
N ALA A 204 10.11 -21.89 6.88
CA ALA A 204 9.56 -23.25 6.86
C ALA A 204 8.57 -23.43 5.71
N ALA A 205 8.43 -24.67 5.21
CA ALA A 205 7.35 -25.05 4.31
C ALA A 205 6.02 -25.25 5.08
N PRO A 206 4.84 -25.18 4.41
CA PRO A 206 3.54 -25.34 5.09
C PRO A 206 3.34 -26.68 5.78
N MET A 207 3.98 -27.76 5.29
CA MET A 207 3.92 -29.06 5.92
C MET A 207 4.80 -29.18 7.18
N GLU A 208 5.77 -28.29 7.35
CA GLU A 208 6.62 -28.21 8.55
C GLU A 208 5.99 -27.31 9.62
N ASN A 209 5.42 -26.16 9.19
CA ASN A 209 4.78 -25.22 10.10
C ASN A 209 3.56 -24.53 9.43
N ARG A 210 2.42 -25.19 9.44
CA ARG A 210 1.18 -24.62 8.87
C ARG A 210 0.72 -23.38 9.61
N ARG A 211 0.98 -23.29 10.91
CA ARG A 211 0.54 -22.18 11.75
C ARG A 211 1.18 -20.87 11.35
N VAL A 212 2.48 -20.85 11.02
CA VAL A 212 3.15 -19.62 10.60
C VAL A 212 2.55 -19.03 9.32
N TYR A 213 2.11 -19.88 8.38
CA TYR A 213 1.44 -19.42 7.15
C TYR A 213 0.11 -18.73 7.44
N PHE A 214 -0.67 -19.27 8.36
CA PHE A 214 -1.92 -18.66 8.79
C PHE A 214 -1.64 -17.32 9.51
N ASP A 215 -0.75 -17.31 10.49
CA ASP A 215 -0.43 -16.12 11.29
C ASP A 215 0.27 -15.02 10.46
N ALA A 216 0.95 -15.39 9.38
CA ALA A 216 1.61 -14.45 8.47
C ALA A 216 0.75 -14.02 7.26
N SER A 217 -0.47 -14.52 7.09
CA SER A 217 -1.33 -14.17 5.96
C SER A 217 -2.27 -13.00 6.30
N PRO A 218 -2.20 -11.84 5.60
CA PRO A 218 -3.13 -10.74 5.80
C PRO A 218 -4.61 -11.14 5.73
N ILE A 219 -4.98 -12.07 4.86
CA ILE A 219 -6.35 -12.55 4.71
C ILE A 219 -6.91 -13.17 6.00
N SER A 220 -6.06 -13.74 6.87
CA SER A 220 -6.46 -14.31 8.16
C SER A 220 -6.96 -13.26 9.16
N TYR A 221 -6.64 -11.98 8.92
CA TYR A 221 -7.02 -10.85 9.77
C TYR A 221 -8.11 -9.97 9.16
N ALA A 222 -8.69 -10.37 8.03
CA ALA A 222 -9.83 -9.71 7.43
C ALA A 222 -11.11 -10.04 8.22
N THR A 223 -11.22 -9.49 9.44
CA THR A 223 -12.31 -9.73 10.39
C THR A 223 -13.04 -8.44 10.76
N VAL A 224 -14.25 -8.54 11.30
CA VAL A 224 -15.08 -7.39 11.69
C VAL A 224 -14.40 -6.47 12.70
N ASP A 225 -13.49 -6.99 13.52
CA ASP A 225 -12.80 -6.23 14.57
C ASP A 225 -11.75 -5.26 13.97
N HIS A 226 -11.27 -5.51 12.75
CA HIS A 226 -10.23 -4.73 12.08
C HIS A 226 -10.77 -3.81 10.96
N ASN A 227 -12.08 -3.76 10.72
CA ASN A 227 -12.69 -3.16 9.52
C ASN A 227 -12.71 -1.61 9.47
N LYS A 228 -11.93 -0.95 10.29
CA LYS A 228 -11.81 0.53 10.30
C LYS A 228 -10.84 1.08 9.25
N VAL A 229 -9.96 0.22 8.70
CA VAL A 229 -8.98 0.58 7.68
C VAL A 229 -9.60 0.41 6.29
N ARG A 230 -9.32 1.35 5.39
CA ARG A 230 -9.82 1.31 4.01
C ARG A 230 -8.76 0.73 3.09
N PHE A 231 -9.17 -0.10 2.11
CA PHE A 231 -8.26 -0.80 1.20
C PHE A 231 -8.51 -0.43 -0.26
N LEU A 232 -7.43 -0.15 -0.99
CA LEU A 232 -7.39 -0.12 -2.44
C LEU A 232 -6.36 -1.14 -2.92
N LEU A 233 -6.84 -2.16 -3.64
CA LEU A 233 -6.02 -3.21 -4.22
C LEU A 233 -5.89 -2.95 -5.72
N ILE A 234 -4.67 -2.92 -6.27
CA ILE A 234 -4.42 -2.65 -7.68
C ILE A 234 -3.61 -3.81 -8.25
N HIS A 235 -4.11 -4.45 -9.31
CA HIS A 235 -3.49 -5.67 -9.83
C HIS A 235 -3.57 -5.73 -11.35
N GLY A 236 -2.54 -6.26 -11.99
CA GLY A 236 -2.51 -6.53 -13.42
C GLY A 236 -3.21 -7.84 -13.79
N THR A 237 -3.77 -7.94 -15.02
CA THR A 237 -4.39 -9.19 -15.48
C THR A 237 -3.37 -10.26 -15.89
N ASN A 238 -2.15 -9.87 -16.21
CA ASN A 238 -1.10 -10.74 -16.74
C ASN A 238 0.04 -10.94 -15.72
N ASP A 239 -0.28 -10.77 -14.42
CA ASP A 239 0.69 -11.00 -13.36
C ASP A 239 0.92 -12.51 -13.19
N ASP A 240 2.14 -12.93 -13.47
CA ASP A 240 2.61 -14.32 -13.38
C ASP A 240 3.47 -14.61 -12.14
N VAL A 241 3.68 -13.60 -11.30
CA VAL A 241 4.42 -13.71 -10.04
C VAL A 241 3.48 -13.82 -8.84
N VAL A 242 2.42 -13.01 -8.84
CA VAL A 242 1.38 -13.00 -7.81
C VAL A 242 0.03 -13.11 -8.50
N ASP A 243 -0.62 -14.26 -8.39
CA ASP A 243 -1.88 -14.52 -9.10
C ASP A 243 -3.00 -13.57 -8.66
N PRO A 244 -3.59 -12.79 -9.57
CA PRO A 244 -4.54 -11.75 -9.21
C PRO A 244 -5.84 -12.27 -8.58
N GLU A 245 -6.30 -13.47 -8.91
CA GLU A 245 -7.57 -13.97 -8.39
C GLU A 245 -7.41 -14.64 -7.03
N SER A 246 -6.40 -15.46 -6.83
CA SER A 246 -6.12 -16.11 -5.54
C SER A 246 -5.56 -15.12 -4.49
N GLN A 247 -5.07 -13.96 -4.91
CA GLN A 247 -4.50 -12.96 -4.02
C GLN A 247 -5.44 -11.75 -3.86
N SER A 248 -5.34 -10.72 -4.69
CA SER A 248 -6.15 -9.51 -4.51
C SER A 248 -7.66 -9.77 -4.68
N GLY A 249 -8.08 -10.77 -5.48
CA GLY A 249 -9.45 -11.19 -5.64
C GLY A 249 -10.02 -11.84 -4.38
N ALA A 250 -9.34 -12.85 -3.87
CA ALA A 250 -9.72 -13.55 -2.63
C ALA A 250 -9.69 -12.60 -1.42
N PHE A 251 -8.66 -11.75 -1.33
CA PHE A 251 -8.54 -10.79 -0.25
C PHE A 251 -9.64 -9.71 -0.29
N LEU A 252 -9.99 -9.19 -1.47
CA LEU A 252 -11.14 -8.28 -1.61
C LEU A 252 -12.42 -8.92 -1.10
N THR A 253 -12.65 -10.19 -1.43
CA THR A 253 -13.84 -10.94 -0.99
C THR A 253 -13.87 -11.03 0.54
N ALA A 254 -12.77 -11.44 1.17
CA ALA A 254 -12.66 -11.53 2.62
C ALA A 254 -12.89 -10.18 3.32
N LEU A 255 -12.22 -9.11 2.83
CA LEU A 255 -12.40 -7.75 3.34
C LEU A 255 -13.86 -7.29 3.24
N THR A 256 -14.49 -7.52 2.08
CA THR A 256 -15.88 -7.10 1.85
C THR A 256 -16.86 -7.85 2.77
N GLN A 257 -16.68 -9.17 2.95
CA GLN A 257 -17.48 -9.99 3.86
C GLN A 257 -17.33 -9.55 5.33
N ALA A 258 -16.15 -9.08 5.71
CA ALA A 258 -15.88 -8.54 7.04
C ALA A 258 -16.31 -7.06 7.22
N GLY A 259 -16.92 -6.44 6.20
CA GLY A 259 -17.46 -5.08 6.27
C GLY A 259 -16.45 -3.97 6.06
N PHE A 260 -15.28 -4.25 5.50
CA PHE A 260 -14.31 -3.21 5.14
C PHE A 260 -14.78 -2.38 3.96
N PHE A 261 -14.39 -1.11 3.93
CA PHE A 261 -14.37 -0.36 2.68
C PHE A 261 -13.16 -0.81 1.86
N ALA A 262 -13.40 -1.69 0.92
CA ALA A 262 -12.36 -2.22 0.02
C ALA A 262 -12.76 -2.04 -1.45
N ARG A 263 -11.79 -1.74 -2.30
CA ARG A 263 -11.95 -1.63 -3.77
C ARG A 263 -10.78 -2.31 -4.46
N ARG A 264 -11.04 -2.86 -5.65
CA ARG A 264 -10.00 -3.43 -6.51
C ARG A 264 -10.01 -2.70 -7.85
N ILE A 265 -8.82 -2.35 -8.33
CA ILE A 265 -8.57 -1.86 -9.69
C ILE A 265 -7.84 -2.95 -10.44
N ILE A 266 -8.39 -3.36 -11.57
CA ILE A 266 -7.72 -4.26 -12.51
C ILE A 266 -7.09 -3.42 -13.61
N ILE A 267 -5.82 -3.68 -13.89
CA ILE A 267 -5.04 -3.04 -14.96
C ILE A 267 -4.87 -4.06 -16.10
N PRO A 268 -5.60 -3.91 -17.20
CA PRO A 268 -5.54 -4.87 -18.31
C PRO A 268 -4.14 -4.93 -18.92
N GLY A 269 -3.62 -6.14 -19.12
CA GLY A 269 -2.33 -6.40 -19.76
C GLY A 269 -1.11 -6.19 -18.86
N ALA A 270 -1.25 -5.61 -17.70
CA ALA A 270 -0.13 -5.41 -16.78
C ALA A 270 0.33 -6.75 -16.19
N GLY A 271 1.65 -6.97 -16.16
CA GLY A 271 2.30 -8.06 -15.43
C GLY A 271 2.61 -7.67 -13.98
N HIS A 272 3.80 -8.07 -13.50
CA HIS A 272 4.34 -7.67 -12.19
C HIS A 272 5.35 -6.50 -12.35
N PHE A 273 5.76 -5.87 -11.26
CA PHE A 273 6.85 -4.86 -11.14
C PHE A 273 6.59 -3.45 -11.71
N TRP A 274 5.49 -3.16 -12.39
CA TRP A 274 5.24 -1.88 -13.06
C TRP A 274 5.09 -0.65 -12.13
N ALA A 275 4.86 -0.84 -10.82
CA ALA A 275 4.72 0.29 -9.90
C ALA A 275 6.02 1.08 -9.70
N SER A 276 7.18 0.48 -9.98
CA SER A 276 8.49 1.16 -9.92
C SER A 276 8.85 1.91 -11.20
N ASP A 277 8.04 1.75 -12.28
CA ASP A 277 8.33 2.38 -13.56
C ASP A 277 8.05 3.89 -13.54
N PRO A 278 8.83 4.69 -14.28
CA PRO A 278 8.56 6.12 -14.45
C PRO A 278 7.16 6.36 -15.02
N PHE A 279 6.45 7.37 -14.51
CA PHE A 279 5.14 7.77 -15.03
C PHE A 279 5.16 8.23 -16.50
N GLU A 280 6.29 8.75 -16.95
CA GLU A 280 6.45 9.41 -18.24
C GLU A 280 7.09 8.51 -19.31
N SER A 281 7.48 7.28 -18.94
CA SER A 281 8.23 6.39 -19.82
C SER A 281 7.42 5.89 -21.03
N GLU A 282 6.08 5.92 -20.93
CA GLU A 282 5.16 5.55 -22.00
C GLU A 282 3.87 6.38 -21.91
N PRO A 283 3.23 6.74 -23.04
CA PRO A 283 1.94 7.44 -23.01
C PRO A 283 0.82 6.62 -22.36
N HIS A 284 1.07 5.36 -22.04
CA HIS A 284 0.13 4.41 -21.45
C HIS A 284 0.73 3.66 -20.26
N SER A 285 1.55 4.30 -19.40
CA SER A 285 2.08 3.61 -18.23
C SER A 285 0.95 3.03 -17.37
N TYR A 286 1.14 1.83 -16.86
CA TYR A 286 0.16 1.17 -15.98
C TYR A 286 -0.08 1.98 -14.70
N SER A 287 0.97 2.64 -14.19
CA SER A 287 0.88 3.58 -13.07
C SER A 287 -0.07 4.75 -13.40
N ALA A 288 0.07 5.37 -14.56
CA ALA A 288 -0.81 6.46 -15.01
C ALA A 288 -2.27 6.01 -15.13
N THR A 289 -2.53 4.77 -15.55
CA THR A 289 -3.88 4.19 -15.61
C THR A 289 -4.51 4.04 -14.23
N ALA A 290 -3.73 3.76 -13.19
CA ALA A 290 -4.20 3.61 -11.82
C ALA A 290 -4.53 4.96 -11.14
N VAL A 291 -3.80 6.03 -11.50
CA VAL A 291 -3.84 7.36 -10.84
C VAL A 291 -5.24 7.91 -10.59
N PRO A 292 -6.16 8.01 -11.56
CA PRO A 292 -7.45 8.68 -11.33
C PRO A 292 -8.30 8.03 -10.24
N ARG A 293 -8.20 6.71 -10.09
CA ARG A 293 -8.94 5.95 -9.06
C ARG A 293 -8.20 5.97 -7.74
N LEU A 294 -6.86 5.90 -7.77
CA LEU A 294 -6.01 6.02 -6.60
C LEU A 294 -6.20 7.38 -5.93
N MET A 295 -6.13 8.48 -6.67
CA MET A 295 -6.32 9.82 -6.11
C MET A 295 -7.69 9.98 -5.46
N ARG A 296 -8.79 9.57 -6.14
CA ARG A 296 -10.12 9.59 -5.52
C ARG A 296 -10.21 8.76 -4.23
N PHE A 297 -9.50 7.64 -4.17
CA PHE A 297 -9.45 6.83 -2.96
C PHE A 297 -8.70 7.55 -1.84
N LEU A 298 -7.55 8.14 -2.12
CA LEU A 298 -6.76 8.89 -1.14
C LEU A 298 -7.54 10.10 -0.61
N ASP A 299 -8.11 10.93 -1.50
CA ASP A 299 -8.91 12.11 -1.13
C ASP A 299 -10.10 11.79 -0.22
N SER A 300 -10.65 10.58 -0.34
CA SER A 300 -11.77 10.13 0.50
C SER A 300 -11.33 9.40 1.77
N SER A 301 -10.04 9.08 1.92
CA SER A 301 -9.53 8.20 2.99
C SER A 301 -8.55 8.89 3.94
N LEU A 302 -7.86 9.91 3.45
CA LEU A 302 -6.86 10.70 4.15
C LEU A 302 -7.20 12.19 4.09
#